data_8fc94eff473c391ec8e92c441521626b
#
_entry.id   8fc94eff473c391ec8e92c441521626b
#
_cell.length_a   1.000
_cell.length_b   1.000
_cell.length_c   1.000
_cell.angle_alpha   90.00
_cell.angle_beta   90.00
_cell.angle_gamma   90.00
#
_symmetry.space_group_name_H-M   'P 1'
#
loop_
_entity.id
_entity.type
_entity.pdbx_description
1 polymer ?
#
loop_
_entity_poly.entity_id
_entity_poly.type
_entity_poly.pdbx_seq_one_letter_code
_entity_poly.pdbx_strand_id
1 'polypeptide(L)'
;MLSRFLIICLSNICIFSTYANAREPHSLPSISTNDQNNLALLNQPSTWSLDNLNKAEWSDNLEKGYLPVYAKLQVLLSRHYSSSGAIDGSLGLNTVKAISAFQIMKGLSGDGILDANTWHLLNEDTTQPTFIEYTITAQDLKGPYAQSIPVDYAEQSKMRGLYYTRVTEMLGEKFHMDELFLQKINSGATFNKVGEKIIVANVKNTLPKNIKMIIAHKGSKQLYLLDQQNKMIASFPATIGSEDNPSPSGTHAISSIVPNPH
;
A
#
# COMPACT_ATOMS: atom_id res chain seq x y z
N MET A 1 -18.51 -9.84 0.39
CA MET A 1 -18.15 -9.60 -1.02
C MET A 1 -16.65 -9.48 -1.09
N LEU A 2 -15.98 -10.49 -1.66
CA LEU A 2 -14.52 -10.53 -1.78
C LEU A 2 -14.03 -9.37 -2.65
N SER A 3 -13.13 -8.55 -2.12
CA SER A 3 -12.32 -7.64 -2.92
C SER A 3 -11.42 -8.53 -3.80
N ARG A 4 -11.76 -8.62 -5.07
CA ARG A 4 -10.98 -9.40 -6.05
C ARG A 4 -9.88 -8.50 -6.57
N PHE A 5 -8.63 -8.83 -6.27
CA PHE A 5 -7.49 -8.23 -6.94
C PHE A 5 -7.59 -8.57 -8.43
N LEU A 6 -7.57 -7.55 -9.27
CA LEU A 6 -7.50 -7.69 -10.72
C LEU A 6 -6.04 -7.96 -11.09
N ILE A 7 -5.71 -9.23 -11.35
CA ILE A 7 -4.42 -9.58 -11.93
C ILE A 7 -4.50 -9.29 -13.44
N ILE A 8 -3.87 -8.23 -13.88
CA ILE A 8 -3.72 -7.93 -15.30
C ILE A 8 -2.50 -8.70 -15.78
N CYS A 9 -2.72 -9.89 -16.36
CA CYS A 9 -1.68 -10.56 -17.13
C CYS A 9 -1.59 -9.91 -18.52
N LEU A 10 -0.69 -8.97 -18.69
CA LEU A 10 -0.11 -8.70 -19.99
C LEU A 10 0.76 -9.90 -20.33
N SER A 11 0.70 -10.45 -21.55
CA SER A 11 1.47 -11.62 -21.97
C SER A 11 2.91 -11.54 -21.43
N ASN A 12 3.26 -12.32 -20.40
CA ASN A 12 4.51 -12.37 -19.65
C ASN A 12 4.77 -11.28 -18.58
N ILE A 13 3.76 -10.55 -18.12
CA ILE A 13 3.91 -9.71 -16.92
C ILE A 13 2.93 -10.22 -15.87
N CYS A 14 3.38 -11.13 -15.02
CA CYS A 14 2.71 -11.38 -13.74
C CYS A 14 3.14 -10.28 -12.78
N ILE A 15 2.26 -9.32 -12.51
CA ILE A 15 2.47 -8.38 -11.42
C ILE A 15 2.02 -9.10 -10.15
N PHE A 16 2.94 -9.80 -9.51
CA PHE A 16 2.75 -10.29 -8.16
C PHE A 16 3.11 -9.17 -7.20
N SER A 17 2.14 -8.67 -6.46
CA SER A 17 2.39 -7.97 -5.22
C SER A 17 2.70 -9.01 -4.14
N THR A 18 3.88 -9.62 -4.23
CA THR A 18 4.44 -10.39 -3.13
C THR A 18 5.57 -9.56 -2.54
N TYR A 19 5.39 -9.01 -1.36
CA TYR A 19 6.49 -8.62 -0.50
C TYR A 19 7.21 -9.90 -0.02
N ALA A 20 7.91 -10.57 -0.94
CA ALA A 20 8.95 -11.51 -0.57
C ALA A 20 10.19 -10.66 -0.25
N ASN A 21 10.39 -10.34 1.01
CA ASN A 21 11.67 -9.87 1.53
C ASN A 21 12.70 -11.00 1.40
N ALA A 22 13.29 -11.18 0.22
CA ALA A 22 14.60 -11.80 0.09
C ALA A 22 15.60 -10.81 0.67
N ARG A 23 15.83 -10.85 1.99
CA ARG A 23 16.96 -10.19 2.62
C ARG A 23 18.20 -10.99 2.26
N GLU A 24 19.02 -10.45 1.35
CA GLU A 24 20.45 -10.76 1.38
C GLU A 24 21.06 -10.25 2.70
N PRO A 25 22.04 -10.97 3.27
CA PRO A 25 22.71 -10.53 4.50
C PRO A 25 23.71 -9.42 4.17
N HIS A 26 23.21 -8.22 3.86
CA HIS A 26 24.04 -7.03 3.91
C HIS A 26 24.17 -6.58 5.36
N SER A 27 25.42 -6.37 5.79
CA SER A 27 25.75 -5.71 7.06
C SER A 27 24.86 -4.49 7.23
N LEU A 28 24.06 -4.48 8.28
CA LEU A 28 23.16 -3.37 8.61
C LEU A 28 23.98 -2.09 8.68
N PRO A 29 23.62 -1.05 7.91
CA PRO A 29 24.18 0.28 8.15
C PRO A 29 23.86 0.66 9.60
N SER A 30 24.83 1.24 10.31
CA SER A 30 24.61 1.74 11.66
C SER A 30 23.42 2.70 11.67
N ILE A 31 22.40 2.33 12.40
CA ILE A 31 21.17 3.14 12.55
C ILE A 31 21.58 4.46 13.18
N SER A 32 21.30 5.57 12.50
CA SER A 32 21.58 6.91 13.04
C SER A 32 20.75 7.15 14.31
N THR A 33 21.21 8.03 15.19
CA THR A 33 20.47 8.41 16.40
C THR A 33 19.07 8.97 16.10
N ASN A 34 18.87 9.58 14.93
CA ASN A 34 17.57 10.04 14.44
C ASN A 34 16.64 8.86 14.08
N ASP A 35 17.18 7.78 13.50
CA ASP A 35 16.39 6.60 13.19
C ASP A 35 15.94 5.85 14.45
N GLN A 36 16.74 5.89 15.52
CA GLN A 36 16.38 5.31 16.81
C GLN A 36 15.23 6.09 17.49
N ASN A 37 15.22 7.43 17.42
CA ASN A 37 14.14 8.26 17.94
C ASN A 37 12.84 8.06 17.14
N ASN A 38 12.92 7.88 15.83
CA ASN A 38 11.78 7.60 14.95
C ASN A 38 11.18 6.23 15.22
N LEU A 39 12.00 5.21 15.52
CA LEU A 39 11.56 3.90 15.98
C LEU A 39 10.92 3.95 17.37
N ALA A 40 11.37 4.86 18.25
CA ALA A 40 10.78 5.05 19.57
C ALA A 40 9.35 5.59 19.51
N LEU A 41 9.04 6.48 18.55
CA LEU A 41 7.67 7.00 18.32
C LEU A 41 6.71 5.88 17.86
N LEU A 42 7.17 4.96 17.00
CA LEU A 42 6.40 3.78 16.63
C LEU A 42 6.05 2.90 17.83
N ASN A 43 6.87 2.91 18.87
CA ASN A 43 6.70 2.04 20.04
C ASN A 43 5.84 2.66 21.16
N GLN A 44 5.29 3.87 20.96
CA GLN A 44 4.39 4.52 21.92
C GLN A 44 2.92 4.24 21.53
N PRO A 45 2.21 3.32 22.20
CA PRO A 45 0.82 2.97 21.85
C PRO A 45 -0.14 4.17 21.87
N SER A 46 0.09 5.13 22.76
CA SER A 46 -0.74 6.35 22.88
C SER A 46 -0.66 7.25 21.65
N THR A 47 0.43 7.21 20.89
CA THR A 47 0.60 8.00 19.66
C THR A 47 -0.33 7.51 18.55
N TRP A 48 -0.61 6.20 18.50
CA TRP A 48 -1.34 5.52 17.43
C TRP A 48 -2.80 5.22 17.78
N SER A 49 -3.40 5.95 18.70
CA SER A 49 -4.83 5.80 18.98
C SER A 49 -5.69 6.13 17.76
N LEU A 50 -6.88 5.53 17.68
CA LEU A 50 -7.84 5.81 16.61
C LEU A 50 -8.15 7.31 16.49
N ASP A 51 -8.24 7.99 17.63
CA ASP A 51 -8.48 9.43 17.70
C ASP A 51 -7.32 10.23 17.11
N ASN A 52 -6.09 9.93 17.52
CA ASN A 52 -4.88 10.61 17.01
C ASN A 52 -4.69 10.38 15.51
N LEU A 53 -4.93 9.17 15.01
CA LEU A 53 -4.85 8.85 13.59
C LEU A 53 -5.86 9.67 12.76
N ASN A 54 -7.09 9.79 13.23
CA ASN A 54 -8.14 10.51 12.51
C ASN A 54 -8.04 12.03 12.64
N LYS A 55 -7.60 12.54 13.81
CA LYS A 55 -7.45 13.97 14.07
C LYS A 55 -6.10 14.55 13.66
N ALA A 56 -5.18 13.70 13.17
CA ALA A 56 -3.87 14.17 12.71
C ALA A 56 -4.03 15.24 11.61
N GLU A 57 -3.29 16.36 11.74
CA GLU A 57 -3.32 17.48 10.80
C GLU A 57 -1.91 17.81 10.33
N TRP A 58 -1.83 18.33 9.13
CA TRP A 58 -0.59 18.82 8.55
C TRP A 58 -0.13 20.12 9.23
N SER A 59 1.18 20.30 9.32
CA SER A 59 1.83 21.56 9.71
C SER A 59 3.15 21.74 8.96
N ASP A 60 3.65 22.97 8.85
CA ASP A 60 4.89 23.29 8.12
C ASP A 60 6.15 22.61 8.67
N ASN A 61 6.12 22.18 9.95
CA ASN A 61 7.27 21.68 10.68
C ASN A 61 7.13 20.18 11.05
N LEU A 62 6.60 19.36 10.15
CA LEU A 62 6.50 17.92 10.38
C LEU A 62 7.89 17.27 10.42
N GLU A 63 8.14 16.51 11.47
CA GLU A 63 9.36 15.71 11.61
C GLU A 63 9.39 14.56 10.59
N LYS A 64 10.60 14.11 10.26
CA LYS A 64 10.78 12.89 9.48
C LYS A 64 10.51 11.67 10.36
N GLY A 65 10.11 10.57 9.74
CA GLY A 65 9.90 9.31 10.42
C GLY A 65 8.44 8.85 10.36
N TYR A 66 7.98 8.22 11.44
CA TYR A 66 6.64 7.64 11.53
C TYR A 66 5.71 8.56 12.31
N LEU A 67 4.69 9.10 11.67
CA LEU A 67 3.73 10.01 12.28
C LEU A 67 2.29 9.66 11.91
N PRO A 68 1.31 9.87 12.82
CA PRO A 68 -0.12 9.68 12.51
C PRO A 68 -0.58 10.46 11.28
N VAL A 69 -0.05 11.67 11.06
CA VAL A 69 -0.38 12.50 9.89
C VAL A 69 0.06 11.84 8.59
N TYR A 70 1.20 11.13 8.55
CA TYR A 70 1.63 10.42 7.35
C TYR A 70 0.78 9.18 7.08
N ALA A 71 0.35 8.47 8.11
CA ALA A 71 -0.60 7.38 7.96
C ALA A 71 -1.95 7.88 7.40
N LYS A 72 -2.47 8.99 7.94
CA LYS A 72 -3.68 9.66 7.41
C LYS A 72 -3.48 10.11 5.96
N LEU A 73 -2.36 10.74 5.64
CA LEU A 73 -1.99 11.15 4.29
C LEU A 73 -2.03 9.98 3.30
N GLN A 74 -1.43 8.84 3.65
CA GLN A 74 -1.39 7.66 2.79
C GLN A 74 -2.79 7.09 2.53
N VAL A 75 -3.68 7.11 3.52
CA VAL A 75 -5.09 6.74 3.33
C VAL A 75 -5.79 7.71 2.38
N LEU A 76 -5.62 9.02 2.58
CA LEU A 76 -6.22 10.06 1.73
C LEU A 76 -5.73 9.95 0.28
N LEU A 77 -4.42 9.83 0.07
CA LEU A 77 -3.83 9.62 -1.25
C LEU A 77 -4.42 8.37 -1.93
N SER A 78 -4.54 7.26 -1.20
CA SER A 78 -5.11 6.02 -1.73
C SER A 78 -6.58 6.19 -2.12
N ARG A 79 -7.38 6.95 -1.36
CA ARG A 79 -8.77 7.29 -1.69
C ARG A 79 -8.88 8.09 -2.98
N HIS A 80 -7.89 8.91 -3.28
CA HIS A 80 -7.77 9.68 -4.53
C HIS A 80 -7.06 8.93 -5.66
N TYR A 81 -6.93 7.60 -5.57
CA TYR A 81 -6.24 6.75 -6.55
C TYR A 81 -4.76 7.08 -6.77
N SER A 82 -4.12 7.74 -5.82
CA SER A 82 -2.68 8.02 -5.81
C SER A 82 -2.01 7.22 -4.68
N SER A 83 -1.87 5.92 -4.88
CA SER A 83 -1.39 5.03 -3.83
C SER A 83 0.11 5.20 -3.56
N SER A 84 0.48 5.24 -2.29
CA SER A 84 1.86 5.12 -1.83
C SER A 84 2.34 3.66 -1.69
N GLY A 85 1.49 2.68 -1.98
CA GLY A 85 1.70 1.28 -1.61
C GLY A 85 1.09 0.97 -0.25
N ALA A 86 1.76 0.11 0.51
CA ALA A 86 1.31 -0.21 1.86
C ALA A 86 1.36 1.03 2.77
N ILE A 87 0.31 1.19 3.57
CA ILE A 87 0.20 2.26 4.57
C ILE A 87 1.07 1.87 5.76
N ASP A 88 2.13 2.63 6.00
CA ASP A 88 3.15 2.38 7.03
C ASP A 88 3.36 3.54 8.00
N GLY A 89 2.70 4.68 7.76
CA GLY A 89 2.81 5.88 8.59
C GLY A 89 4.11 6.67 8.39
N SER A 90 4.87 6.42 7.30
CA SER A 90 6.12 7.12 7.00
C SER A 90 6.07 7.95 5.72
N LEU A 91 6.86 9.02 5.66
CA LEU A 91 7.03 9.83 4.45
C LEU A 91 8.19 9.29 3.62
N GLY A 92 8.00 8.10 3.05
CA GLY A 92 8.98 7.46 2.16
C GLY A 92 8.89 7.96 0.71
N LEU A 93 9.82 7.49 -0.14
CA LEU A 93 9.88 7.88 -1.56
C LEU A 93 8.58 7.57 -2.31
N ASN A 94 7.90 6.48 -2.02
CA ASN A 94 6.63 6.15 -2.67
C ASN A 94 5.50 7.11 -2.25
N THR A 95 5.51 7.58 -1.00
CA THR A 95 4.56 8.60 -0.52
C THR A 95 4.81 9.93 -1.25
N VAL A 96 6.07 10.34 -1.44
CA VAL A 96 6.43 11.55 -2.23
C VAL A 96 5.93 11.41 -3.68
N LYS A 97 6.13 10.28 -4.33
CA LYS A 97 5.61 10.03 -5.68
C LYS A 97 4.09 10.06 -5.74
N ALA A 98 3.42 9.54 -4.70
CA ALA A 98 1.97 9.59 -4.61
C ALA A 98 1.46 11.03 -4.43
N ILE A 99 2.12 11.86 -3.61
CA ILE A 99 1.81 13.29 -3.52
C ILE A 99 1.95 13.96 -4.88
N SER A 100 3.08 13.76 -5.58
CA SER A 100 3.33 14.30 -6.91
C SER A 100 2.24 13.90 -7.92
N ALA A 101 1.86 12.63 -7.96
CA ALA A 101 0.81 12.15 -8.86
C ALA A 101 -0.57 12.73 -8.50
N PHE A 102 -0.91 12.83 -7.23
CA PHE A 102 -2.14 13.51 -6.78
C PHE A 102 -2.16 14.98 -7.22
N GLN A 103 -1.06 15.71 -7.00
CA GLN A 103 -0.92 17.09 -7.42
C GLN A 103 -1.15 17.25 -8.94
N ILE A 104 -0.52 16.39 -9.75
CA ILE A 104 -0.72 16.38 -11.21
C ILE A 104 -2.18 16.11 -11.57
N MET A 105 -2.85 15.14 -10.92
CA MET A 105 -4.27 14.85 -11.14
C MET A 105 -5.18 16.04 -10.79
N LYS A 106 -4.77 16.87 -9.83
CA LYS A 106 -5.47 18.11 -9.44
C LYS A 106 -5.02 19.36 -10.23
N GLY A 107 -4.09 19.22 -11.18
CA GLY A 107 -3.59 20.33 -12.00
C GLY A 107 -2.54 21.22 -11.33
N LEU A 108 -1.89 20.72 -10.28
CA LEU A 108 -0.77 21.39 -9.61
C LEU A 108 0.58 21.01 -10.23
N SER A 109 1.68 21.60 -9.75
CA SER A 109 3.04 21.41 -10.28
C SER A 109 3.58 19.98 -10.20
N GLY A 110 3.07 19.15 -9.29
CA GLY A 110 3.53 17.78 -9.14
C GLY A 110 4.93 17.66 -8.53
N ASP A 111 5.31 18.57 -7.64
CA ASP A 111 6.64 18.59 -6.98
C ASP A 111 6.82 17.52 -5.90
N GLY A 112 5.73 16.90 -5.44
CA GLY A 112 5.75 15.89 -4.40
C GLY A 112 5.94 16.45 -2.99
N ILE A 113 5.85 17.77 -2.81
CA ILE A 113 5.94 18.44 -1.52
C ILE A 113 4.54 18.51 -0.90
N LEU A 114 4.40 18.01 0.31
CA LEU A 114 3.15 18.16 1.06
C LEU A 114 3.09 19.57 1.64
N ASP A 115 2.21 20.38 1.09
CA ASP A 115 1.92 21.76 1.53
C ASP A 115 0.46 21.94 1.98
N ALA A 116 0.12 23.11 2.51
CA ALA A 116 -1.23 23.41 2.97
C ALA A 116 -2.29 23.26 1.89
N ASN A 117 -1.99 23.63 0.64
CA ASN A 117 -2.92 23.53 -0.47
C ASN A 117 -3.16 22.05 -0.86
N THR A 118 -2.10 21.26 -0.96
CA THR A 118 -2.20 19.82 -1.21
C THR A 118 -2.99 19.12 -0.11
N TRP A 119 -2.70 19.45 1.17
CA TRP A 119 -3.42 18.90 2.31
C TRP A 119 -4.92 19.26 2.29
N HIS A 120 -5.23 20.52 1.97
CA HIS A 120 -6.63 20.97 1.84
C HIS A 120 -7.37 20.16 0.76
N LEU A 121 -6.81 20.05 -0.45
CA LEU A 121 -7.39 19.29 -1.57
C LEU A 121 -7.58 17.79 -1.27
N LEU A 122 -6.69 17.21 -0.45
CA LEU A 122 -6.82 15.81 -0.02
C LEU A 122 -8.01 15.60 0.94
N ASN A 123 -8.38 16.64 1.70
CA ASN A 123 -9.44 16.57 2.71
C ASN A 123 -10.81 17.08 2.22
N GLU A 124 -10.92 17.73 1.05
CA GLU A 124 -12.16 18.36 0.57
C GLU A 124 -13.39 17.43 0.57
N ASP A 125 -13.21 16.18 0.17
CA ASP A 125 -14.29 15.19 0.02
C ASP A 125 -14.32 14.16 1.16
N THR A 126 -13.62 14.41 2.26
CA THR A 126 -13.42 13.42 3.33
C THR A 126 -14.53 13.49 4.37
N THR A 127 -15.62 12.76 4.17
CA THR A 127 -16.71 12.61 5.14
C THR A 127 -16.52 11.40 6.07
N GLN A 128 -15.65 10.47 5.73
CA GLN A 128 -15.44 9.21 6.44
C GLN A 128 -14.09 9.22 7.16
N PRO A 129 -14.01 8.66 8.38
CA PRO A 129 -12.75 8.57 9.11
C PRO A 129 -11.73 7.76 8.29
N THR A 130 -10.45 8.17 8.37
CA THR A 130 -9.34 7.51 7.66
C THR A 130 -8.93 6.19 8.30
N PHE A 131 -9.15 6.04 9.58
CA PHE A 131 -8.98 4.79 10.33
C PHE A 131 -10.28 4.43 11.05
N ILE A 132 -10.54 3.13 11.15
CA ILE A 132 -11.73 2.58 11.81
C ILE A 132 -11.36 1.40 12.70
N GLU A 133 -12.25 1.07 13.62
CA GLU A 133 -12.21 -0.19 14.35
C GLU A 133 -12.79 -1.30 13.46
N TYR A 134 -12.06 -2.40 13.35
CA TYR A 134 -12.47 -3.61 12.66
C TYR A 134 -12.54 -4.77 13.65
N THR A 135 -13.61 -5.55 13.58
CA THR A 135 -13.78 -6.77 14.38
C THR A 135 -13.36 -7.99 13.59
N ILE A 136 -12.35 -8.71 14.08
CA ILE A 136 -11.85 -9.95 13.45
C ILE A 136 -12.96 -10.97 13.39
N THR A 137 -13.20 -11.52 12.21
CA THR A 137 -14.27 -12.49 11.94
C THR A 137 -13.75 -13.93 11.95
N ALA A 138 -14.66 -14.90 12.09
CA ALA A 138 -14.33 -16.31 11.91
C ALA A 138 -13.75 -16.61 10.52
N GLN A 139 -14.18 -15.87 9.48
CA GLN A 139 -13.67 -16.04 8.12
C GLN A 139 -12.21 -15.58 8.00
N ASP A 140 -11.81 -14.51 8.71
CA ASP A 140 -10.42 -14.04 8.72
C ASP A 140 -9.49 -15.09 9.32
N LEU A 141 -9.94 -15.81 10.36
CA LEU A 141 -9.13 -16.84 11.03
C LEU A 141 -9.14 -18.20 10.30
N LYS A 142 -10.12 -18.45 9.43
CA LYS A 142 -10.29 -19.74 8.77
C LYS A 142 -9.21 -20.02 7.72
N GLY A 143 -8.68 -19.01 7.06
CA GLY A 143 -7.74 -19.15 5.96
C GLY A 143 -8.40 -19.59 4.64
N PRO A 144 -7.68 -20.33 3.79
CA PRO A 144 -6.47 -21.13 4.08
C PRO A 144 -5.20 -20.31 4.33
N TYR A 145 -4.32 -20.81 5.19
CA TYR A 145 -2.99 -20.28 5.45
C TYR A 145 -1.92 -21.32 5.10
N ALA A 146 -0.87 -20.91 4.38
CA ALA A 146 0.26 -21.77 4.09
C ALA A 146 1.22 -21.80 5.28
N GLN A 147 1.82 -22.93 5.57
CA GLN A 147 2.86 -23.02 6.59
C GLN A 147 4.10 -22.21 6.17
N SER A 148 4.45 -22.24 4.88
CA SER A 148 5.50 -21.44 4.27
C SER A 148 5.26 -21.34 2.76
N ILE A 149 5.84 -20.32 2.13
CA ILE A 149 5.92 -20.21 0.67
C ILE A 149 7.36 -20.51 0.25
N PRO A 150 7.60 -21.53 -0.60
CA PRO A 150 8.94 -21.81 -1.11
C PRO A 150 9.52 -20.62 -1.88
N VAL A 151 10.85 -20.45 -1.84
CA VAL A 151 11.54 -19.43 -2.63
C VAL A 151 11.61 -19.84 -4.11
N ASP A 152 11.75 -21.13 -4.39
CA ASP A 152 11.85 -21.69 -5.73
C ASP A 152 10.50 -21.67 -6.43
N TYR A 153 10.43 -21.10 -7.64
CA TYR A 153 9.20 -20.99 -8.43
C TYR A 153 8.62 -22.34 -8.87
N ALA A 154 9.49 -23.35 -9.13
CA ALA A 154 9.02 -24.66 -9.50
C ALA A 154 8.34 -25.38 -8.31
N GLU A 155 8.79 -25.12 -7.08
CA GLU A 155 8.11 -25.58 -5.89
C GLU A 155 6.82 -24.80 -5.60
N GLN A 156 6.82 -23.46 -5.84
CA GLN A 156 5.59 -22.67 -5.75
C GLN A 156 4.51 -23.16 -6.71
N SER A 157 4.88 -23.56 -7.93
CA SER A 157 3.93 -24.06 -8.94
C SER A 157 3.23 -25.37 -8.55
N LYS A 158 3.77 -26.12 -7.58
CA LYS A 158 3.16 -27.34 -7.04
C LYS A 158 2.15 -27.07 -5.92
N MET A 159 2.10 -25.83 -5.41
CA MET A 159 1.14 -25.44 -4.37
C MET A 159 -0.27 -25.32 -4.98
N ARG A 160 -1.30 -25.62 -4.22
CA ARG A 160 -2.71 -25.41 -4.62
C ARG A 160 -3.07 -23.92 -4.77
N GLY A 161 -2.25 -23.02 -4.23
CA GLY A 161 -2.37 -21.57 -4.31
C GLY A 161 -1.32 -20.91 -3.44
N LEU A 162 -0.97 -19.67 -3.75
CA LEU A 162 -0.10 -18.84 -2.93
C LEU A 162 -0.97 -18.19 -1.84
N TYR A 163 -1.16 -18.89 -0.75
CA TYR A 163 -1.94 -18.42 0.39
C TYR A 163 -1.10 -17.53 1.30
N TYR A 164 -1.75 -16.70 2.09
CA TYR A 164 -1.09 -16.01 3.20
C TYR A 164 -0.51 -17.01 4.19
N THR A 165 0.54 -16.62 4.87
CA THR A 165 1.16 -17.46 5.91
C THR A 165 0.65 -17.11 7.31
N ARG A 166 0.06 -15.93 7.48
CA ARG A 166 -0.41 -15.39 8.78
C ARG A 166 -1.68 -14.57 8.62
N VAL A 167 -2.46 -14.51 9.70
CA VAL A 167 -3.65 -13.64 9.79
C VAL A 167 -3.27 -12.16 9.65
N THR A 168 -2.16 -11.74 10.25
CA THR A 168 -1.66 -10.37 10.20
C THR A 168 -1.24 -9.95 8.79
N GLU A 169 -0.62 -10.84 8.03
CA GLU A 169 -0.31 -10.65 6.61
C GLU A 169 -1.59 -10.46 5.79
N MET A 170 -2.56 -11.35 5.95
CA MET A 170 -3.85 -11.26 5.25
C MET A 170 -4.61 -9.97 5.59
N LEU A 171 -4.61 -9.57 6.88
CA LEU A 171 -5.25 -8.33 7.32
C LEU A 171 -4.51 -7.10 6.81
N GLY A 172 -3.17 -7.12 6.76
CA GLY A 172 -2.36 -6.07 6.14
C GLY A 172 -2.78 -5.85 4.68
N GLU A 173 -2.82 -6.91 3.88
CA GLU A 173 -3.26 -6.85 2.48
C GLU A 173 -4.72 -6.38 2.35
N LYS A 174 -5.62 -6.91 3.19
CA LYS A 174 -7.04 -6.57 3.19
C LYS A 174 -7.29 -5.07 3.41
N PHE A 175 -6.48 -4.43 4.24
CA PHE A 175 -6.60 -3.02 4.60
C PHE A 175 -5.51 -2.12 4.01
N HIS A 176 -4.72 -2.65 3.07
CA HIS A 176 -3.62 -1.93 2.41
C HIS A 176 -2.56 -1.39 3.37
N MET A 177 -2.31 -2.09 4.47
CA MET A 177 -1.37 -1.70 5.52
C MET A 177 -0.11 -2.56 5.49
N ASP A 178 1.02 -1.96 5.84
CA ASP A 178 2.20 -2.73 6.20
C ASP A 178 1.91 -3.62 7.41
N GLU A 179 2.32 -4.89 7.37
CA GLU A 179 2.00 -5.86 8.43
C GLU A 179 2.60 -5.44 9.78
N LEU A 180 3.83 -4.93 9.79
CA LEU A 180 4.48 -4.48 11.02
C LEU A 180 3.81 -3.23 11.57
N PHE A 181 3.40 -2.31 10.70
CA PHE A 181 2.65 -1.14 11.10
C PHE A 181 1.29 -1.52 11.67
N LEU A 182 0.54 -2.42 11.02
CA LEU A 182 -0.72 -2.96 11.55
C LEU A 182 -0.55 -3.53 12.96
N GLN A 183 0.48 -4.35 13.18
CA GLN A 183 0.78 -4.92 14.50
C GLN A 183 1.17 -3.83 15.52
N LYS A 184 1.93 -2.83 15.12
CA LYS A 184 2.40 -1.75 16.00
C LYS A 184 1.26 -0.88 16.52
N ILE A 185 0.35 -0.45 15.64
CA ILE A 185 -0.79 0.38 16.08
C ILE A 185 -1.82 -0.42 16.88
N ASN A 186 -1.72 -1.75 16.87
CA ASN A 186 -2.56 -2.68 17.60
C ASN A 186 -1.73 -3.55 18.59
N SER A 187 -0.77 -2.95 19.28
CA SER A 187 0.22 -3.67 20.10
C SER A 187 -0.36 -4.56 21.21
N GLY A 188 -1.63 -4.38 21.58
CA GLY A 188 -2.35 -5.23 22.54
C GLY A 188 -3.16 -6.36 21.90
N ALA A 189 -3.23 -6.41 20.56
CA ALA A 189 -4.03 -7.42 19.86
C ALA A 189 -3.23 -8.72 19.65
N THR A 190 -3.94 -9.84 19.72
CA THR A 190 -3.37 -11.17 19.48
C THR A 190 -3.60 -11.65 18.04
N PHE A 191 -4.53 -11.02 17.30
CA PHE A 191 -4.94 -11.35 15.94
C PHE A 191 -5.42 -12.80 15.74
N ASN A 192 -5.82 -13.49 16.82
CA ASN A 192 -6.17 -14.92 16.80
C ASN A 192 -7.54 -15.23 17.41
N LYS A 193 -8.35 -14.19 17.73
CA LYS A 193 -9.66 -14.35 18.36
C LYS A 193 -10.75 -13.72 17.54
N VAL A 194 -11.83 -14.47 17.30
CA VAL A 194 -13.08 -13.91 16.76
C VAL A 194 -13.64 -12.89 17.73
N GLY A 195 -14.03 -11.73 17.23
CA GLY A 195 -14.55 -10.64 18.04
C GLY A 195 -13.47 -9.68 18.56
N GLU A 196 -12.19 -9.95 18.35
CA GLU A 196 -11.10 -9.04 18.71
C GLU A 196 -11.18 -7.79 17.83
N LYS A 197 -11.03 -6.61 18.45
CA LYS A 197 -11.12 -5.32 17.78
C LYS A 197 -9.73 -4.78 17.51
N ILE A 198 -9.51 -4.34 16.29
CA ILE A 198 -8.25 -3.75 15.82
C ILE A 198 -8.50 -2.46 15.04
N ILE A 199 -7.54 -1.55 15.05
CA ILE A 199 -7.53 -0.33 14.24
C ILE A 199 -6.99 -0.68 12.86
N VAL A 200 -7.71 -0.28 11.81
CA VAL A 200 -7.34 -0.52 10.41
C VAL A 200 -7.57 0.72 9.55
N ALA A 201 -6.84 0.82 8.44
CA ALA A 201 -7.05 1.87 7.46
C ALA A 201 -8.37 1.68 6.72
N ASN A 202 -9.08 2.79 6.46
CA ASN A 202 -10.36 2.83 5.77
C ASN A 202 -10.19 3.45 4.37
N VAL A 203 -9.55 2.73 3.47
CA VAL A 203 -9.29 3.20 2.09
C VAL A 203 -10.57 3.29 1.28
N LYS A 204 -11.38 2.23 1.23
CA LYS A 204 -12.71 2.16 0.57
C LYS A 204 -12.83 2.92 -0.74
N ASN A 205 -11.98 2.65 -1.70
CA ASN A 205 -12.16 3.15 -3.05
C ASN A 205 -12.64 2.04 -4.00
N THR A 206 -13.27 2.46 -5.09
CA THR A 206 -13.60 1.58 -6.22
C THR A 206 -12.50 1.71 -7.27
N LEU A 207 -12.41 0.74 -8.18
CA LEU A 207 -11.48 0.88 -9.30
C LEU A 207 -11.85 2.08 -10.18
N PRO A 208 -10.85 2.83 -10.71
CA PRO A 208 -11.11 3.89 -11.67
C PRO A 208 -11.84 3.33 -12.89
N LYS A 209 -12.76 4.11 -13.44
CA LYS A 209 -13.51 3.73 -14.65
C LYS A 209 -12.91 4.43 -15.87
N ASN A 210 -13.22 3.91 -17.07
CA ASN A 210 -12.85 4.51 -18.35
C ASN A 210 -11.34 4.63 -18.59
N ILE A 211 -10.58 3.63 -18.16
CA ILE A 211 -9.14 3.54 -18.41
C ILE A 211 -8.93 3.29 -19.90
N LYS A 212 -8.17 4.16 -20.58
CA LYS A 212 -7.71 4.01 -21.95
C LYS A 212 -6.34 3.37 -22.03
N MET A 213 -5.43 3.78 -21.15
CA MET A 213 -4.03 3.39 -21.22
C MET A 213 -3.46 3.18 -19.81
N ILE A 214 -2.60 2.19 -19.70
CA ILE A 214 -1.76 1.95 -18.51
C ILE A 214 -0.32 2.13 -18.93
N ILE A 215 0.41 3.02 -18.26
CA ILE A 215 1.84 3.24 -18.47
C ILE A 215 2.61 2.64 -17.30
N ALA A 216 3.42 1.60 -17.57
CA ALA A 216 4.38 1.08 -16.60
C ALA A 216 5.70 1.84 -16.78
N HIS A 217 5.96 2.82 -15.95
CA HIS A 217 7.16 3.66 -16.02
C HIS A 217 8.29 3.03 -15.20
N LYS A 218 9.22 2.36 -15.89
CA LYS A 218 10.30 1.57 -15.26
C LYS A 218 11.19 2.42 -14.35
N GLY A 219 11.59 3.60 -14.79
CA GLY A 219 12.51 4.47 -14.03
C GLY A 219 11.92 4.97 -12.71
N SER A 220 10.65 5.34 -12.68
CA SER A 220 9.98 5.77 -11.45
C SER A 220 9.41 4.59 -10.64
N LYS A 221 9.35 3.39 -11.22
CA LYS A 221 8.66 2.22 -10.62
C LYS A 221 7.21 2.56 -10.27
N GLN A 222 6.47 3.12 -11.25
CA GLN A 222 5.08 3.53 -11.10
C GLN A 222 4.23 3.03 -12.26
N LEU A 223 2.96 2.72 -11.98
CA LEU A 223 1.91 2.56 -12.96
C LEU A 223 1.06 3.82 -12.98
N TYR A 224 0.87 4.39 -14.17
CA TYR A 224 -0.04 5.52 -14.38
C TYR A 224 -1.21 5.05 -15.24
N LEU A 225 -2.43 5.36 -14.81
CA LEU A 225 -3.65 5.08 -15.54
C LEU A 225 -4.15 6.37 -16.18
N LEU A 226 -4.40 6.34 -17.47
CA LEU A 226 -4.89 7.49 -18.22
C LEU A 226 -6.30 7.24 -18.75
N ASP A 227 -7.11 8.30 -18.77
CA ASP A 227 -8.46 8.31 -19.35
C ASP A 227 -8.44 8.51 -20.87
N GLN A 228 -9.62 8.65 -21.48
CA GLN A 228 -9.80 8.87 -22.92
C GLN A 228 -9.17 10.19 -23.42
N GLN A 229 -8.99 11.16 -22.56
CA GLN A 229 -8.36 12.44 -22.82
C GLN A 229 -6.85 12.45 -22.54
N ASN A 230 -6.25 11.28 -22.24
CA ASN A 230 -4.87 11.11 -21.79
C ASN A 230 -4.53 11.85 -20.48
N LYS A 231 -5.53 12.14 -19.65
CA LYS A 231 -5.34 12.70 -18.33
C LYS A 231 -5.06 11.57 -17.33
N MET A 232 -4.11 11.77 -16.44
CA MET A 232 -3.83 10.82 -15.35
C MET A 232 -5.03 10.77 -14.39
N ILE A 233 -5.53 9.57 -14.12
CA ILE A 233 -6.66 9.30 -13.22
C ILE A 233 -6.28 8.38 -12.05
N ALA A 234 -5.11 7.74 -12.11
CA ALA A 234 -4.59 6.96 -11.00
C ALA A 234 -3.08 6.76 -11.13
N SER A 235 -2.43 6.55 -9.98
CA SER A 235 -1.01 6.17 -9.86
C SER A 235 -0.82 5.15 -8.77
N PHE A 236 0.01 4.12 -9.05
CA PHE A 236 0.32 3.05 -8.11
C PHE A 236 1.82 2.73 -8.18
N PRO A 237 2.48 2.44 -7.06
CA PRO A 237 3.83 1.88 -7.10
C PRO A 237 3.81 0.50 -7.75
N ALA A 238 4.89 0.16 -8.45
CA ALA A 238 5.02 -1.11 -9.16
C ALA A 238 6.40 -1.71 -8.94
N THR A 239 6.43 -3.02 -8.78
CA THR A 239 7.67 -3.78 -8.88
C THR A 239 8.00 -3.98 -10.36
N ILE A 240 9.21 -3.60 -10.76
CA ILE A 240 9.72 -3.78 -12.12
C ILE A 240 10.65 -5.00 -12.08
N GLY A 241 10.61 -5.80 -13.15
CA GLY A 241 11.43 -7.01 -13.25
C GLY A 241 12.90 -6.78 -12.93
N SER A 242 13.57 -7.82 -12.44
CA SER A 242 14.99 -7.82 -12.11
C SER A 242 15.87 -7.71 -13.35
N GLU A 243 17.20 -7.64 -13.16
CA GLU A 243 18.18 -7.70 -14.26
C GLU A 243 18.09 -9.03 -15.01
N ASP A 244 17.90 -10.13 -14.27
CA ASP A 244 17.79 -11.49 -14.86
C ASP A 244 16.44 -11.72 -15.56
N ASN A 245 15.38 -11.05 -15.10
CA ASN A 245 14.03 -11.15 -15.67
C ASN A 245 13.46 -9.73 -15.91
N PRO A 246 13.95 -9.01 -16.90
CA PRO A 246 13.56 -7.63 -17.14
C PRO A 246 12.11 -7.57 -17.65
N SER A 247 11.33 -6.64 -17.11
CA SER A 247 10.01 -6.35 -17.66
C SER A 247 10.11 -5.92 -19.12
N PRO A 248 9.21 -6.41 -20.00
CA PRO A 248 9.22 -6.03 -21.42
C PRO A 248 9.05 -4.51 -21.59
N SER A 249 9.50 -4.01 -22.73
CA SER A 249 9.35 -2.62 -23.14
C SER A 249 8.53 -2.54 -24.42
N GLY A 250 7.92 -1.41 -24.68
CA GLY A 250 7.11 -1.17 -25.89
C GLY A 250 5.63 -1.04 -25.56
N THR A 251 4.82 -0.99 -26.62
CA THR A 251 3.36 -0.89 -26.52
C THR A 251 2.73 -2.27 -26.72
N HIS A 252 1.87 -2.64 -25.79
CA HIS A 252 1.18 -3.93 -25.79
C HIS A 252 -0.31 -3.69 -25.67
N ALA A 253 -1.12 -4.56 -26.27
CA ALA A 253 -2.56 -4.58 -26.07
C ALA A 253 -2.94 -5.70 -25.09
N ILE A 254 -3.93 -5.42 -24.22
CA ILE A 254 -4.50 -6.46 -23.36
C ILE A 254 -5.30 -7.42 -24.24
N SER A 255 -4.86 -8.67 -24.36
CA SER A 255 -5.53 -9.71 -25.16
C SER A 255 -6.58 -10.48 -24.37
N SER A 256 -6.39 -10.60 -23.05
CA SER A 256 -7.32 -11.32 -22.18
C SER A 256 -7.23 -10.84 -20.73
N ILE A 257 -8.32 -10.97 -20.00
CA ILE A 257 -8.39 -10.76 -18.56
C ILE A 257 -8.91 -12.07 -17.97
N VAL A 258 -8.10 -12.73 -17.15
CA VAL A 258 -8.45 -14.01 -16.52
C VAL A 258 -8.68 -13.75 -15.03
N PRO A 259 -9.94 -13.78 -14.56
CA PRO A 259 -10.22 -13.75 -13.13
C PRO A 259 -9.89 -15.11 -12.52
N ASN A 260 -9.15 -15.14 -11.42
CA ASN A 260 -8.72 -16.35 -10.70
C ASN A 260 -7.91 -17.30 -11.59
N PRO A 261 -6.72 -16.92 -12.09
CA PRO A 261 -5.86 -17.81 -12.83
C PRO A 261 -5.44 -19.02 -11.96
N HIS A 262 -5.47 -20.20 -12.56
CA HIS A 262 -5.03 -21.47 -11.95
C HIS A 262 -3.63 -21.80 -12.40
#